data_0212891404d9d1e1d734de7fd3c2c365
#
_entry.id   0212891404d9d1e1d734de7fd3c2c365
#
_cell.length_a   1.000
_cell.length_b   1.000
_cell.length_c   1.000
_cell.angle_alpha   90.00
_cell.angle_beta   90.00
_cell.angle_gamma   90.00
#
_symmetry.space_group_name_H-M   'P 1'
#
loop_
_entity.id
_entity.type
_entity.pdbx_description
1 polymer ?
#
loop_
_entity_poly.entity_id
_entity_poly.type
_entity_poly.pdbx_seq_one_letter_code
_entity_poly.pdbx_strand_id
1 'polypeptide(L)'
;MVGRGLAVLPPGLFLVLGAALLASLIGASLAPLFDVDEGAFSEATREMLASADFGFTFLNGQPRFDKPILVYWLQAVSLAAFGLHELAARLPSILAGLGAALSASFFAARWSATPSNAWLAAVLFSSSTGPLVMRHAATADALLHLLLLLSVLCLIESMRVAPPLSRIPLRLAWAFSALAVLTKGLIGLLVPVCTVLGLCLLRRTLTPLRHALSDPVAVGLWLALCLPWYLYAYLRFDTAFLAGLFGKHHLERTVRALEGHTGSPGYTPLMLLVLGLPFTPWILAGTWRTLRNAPRRIETQALAAWCLSLLLVFSLVATKLPHYAMYALLPLLMLAALGDGPRRSELLLGIALGAAMVLLGLYLDPLLENLALRRPDGDYYRDLLAQRARSWAAADGPSPPGSGIAALGLATVMGWGALGACLAALMGALGWSARGSAGNAGGASNAGNAGNAGNAGNAGNAGGAGLAGGLANCASLLGLGAAMHLSLCLSTLPLVGVVLQGPTREVARASAPHPTVTYRFRAPSVAFYREQITADRMPVPGEQVILRASDLPTLAREAGARAIFQPVHRAGPVVLLRREADAQP
;
A
#
# COMPACT_ATOMS: atom_id res chain seq x y z
N MET A 1 -29.15 5.34 -25.32
CA MET A 1 -28.76 4.31 -24.33
C MET A 1 -28.66 4.96 -22.94
N VAL A 2 -29.79 5.43 -22.45
CA VAL A 2 -29.94 6.01 -21.10
C VAL A 2 -30.66 4.94 -20.29
N GLY A 3 -30.02 4.31 -19.31
CA GLY A 3 -30.72 3.37 -18.44
C GLY A 3 -29.91 2.13 -18.02
N ARG A 4 -28.59 2.24 -17.82
CA ARG A 4 -27.94 1.27 -16.89
C ARG A 4 -28.01 1.92 -15.51
N GLY A 5 -28.99 1.43 -14.71
CA GLY A 5 -29.13 1.74 -13.30
C GLY A 5 -27.82 1.51 -12.53
N LEU A 6 -27.79 1.88 -11.28
CA LEU A 6 -26.70 1.63 -10.34
C LEU A 6 -26.09 0.24 -10.64
N ALA A 7 -24.81 0.18 -10.99
CA ALA A 7 -24.12 -1.07 -11.27
C ALA A 7 -24.24 -1.94 -10.01
N VAL A 8 -25.05 -3.00 -10.07
CA VAL A 8 -25.23 -3.92 -8.95
C VAL A 8 -23.94 -4.72 -8.84
N LEU A 9 -23.17 -4.44 -7.80
CA LEU A 9 -21.96 -5.19 -7.50
C LEU A 9 -22.34 -6.61 -7.06
N PRO A 10 -21.66 -7.63 -7.55
CA PRO A 10 -21.99 -9.01 -7.20
C PRO A 10 -21.77 -9.26 -5.71
N PRO A 11 -22.69 -9.96 -5.00
CA PRO A 11 -22.61 -10.17 -3.55
C PRO A 11 -21.27 -10.74 -3.07
N GLY A 12 -20.72 -11.69 -3.82
CA GLY A 12 -19.44 -12.29 -3.48
C GLY A 12 -18.25 -11.30 -3.48
N LEU A 13 -18.36 -10.14 -4.14
CA LEU A 13 -17.33 -9.09 -4.07
C LEU A 13 -17.10 -8.64 -2.62
N PHE A 14 -18.17 -8.49 -1.84
CA PHE A 14 -18.08 -8.09 -0.44
C PHE A 14 -17.42 -9.16 0.42
N LEU A 15 -17.56 -10.45 0.08
CA LEU A 15 -16.82 -11.53 0.75
C LEU A 15 -15.32 -11.43 0.50
N VAL A 16 -14.89 -11.13 -0.73
CA VAL A 16 -13.45 -10.95 -1.06
C VAL A 16 -12.88 -9.73 -0.33
N LEU A 17 -13.56 -8.61 -0.39
CA LEU A 17 -13.12 -7.40 0.29
C LEU A 17 -13.15 -7.55 1.82
N GLY A 18 -14.14 -8.27 2.35
CA GLY A 18 -14.23 -8.63 3.77
C GLY A 18 -13.09 -9.53 4.23
N ALA A 19 -12.74 -10.55 3.45
CA ALA A 19 -11.59 -11.40 3.72
C ALA A 19 -10.27 -10.62 3.64
N ALA A 20 -10.12 -9.73 2.64
CA ALA A 20 -8.98 -8.84 2.53
C ALA A 20 -8.88 -7.85 3.69
N LEU A 21 -10.01 -7.33 4.19
CA LEU A 21 -10.08 -6.49 5.38
C LEU A 21 -9.61 -7.27 6.61
N LEU A 22 -10.16 -8.45 6.86
CA LEU A 22 -9.79 -9.28 8.01
C LEU A 22 -8.30 -9.63 8.00
N ALA A 23 -7.76 -10.07 6.87
CA ALA A 23 -6.34 -10.36 6.72
C ALA A 23 -5.48 -9.11 6.99
N SER A 24 -5.93 -7.92 6.52
CA SER A 24 -5.21 -6.66 6.75
C SER A 24 -5.25 -6.23 8.21
N LEU A 25 -6.39 -6.36 8.90
CA LEU A 25 -6.51 -6.02 10.32
C LEU A 25 -5.59 -6.91 11.18
N ILE A 26 -5.59 -8.21 10.92
CA ILE A 26 -4.71 -9.15 11.63
C ILE A 26 -3.24 -8.81 11.35
N GLY A 27 -2.83 -8.71 10.08
CA GLY A 27 -1.44 -8.45 9.71
C GLY A 27 -0.91 -7.11 10.25
N ALA A 28 -1.74 -6.07 10.21
CA ALA A 28 -1.38 -4.75 10.70
C ALA A 28 -1.22 -4.69 12.24
N SER A 29 -1.90 -5.57 12.98
CA SER A 29 -1.76 -5.65 14.45
C SER A 29 -0.49 -6.38 14.90
N LEU A 30 0.10 -7.21 14.04
CA LEU A 30 1.24 -8.07 14.38
C LEU A 30 2.59 -7.37 14.25
N ALA A 31 2.72 -6.40 13.33
CA ALA A 31 3.97 -5.73 13.03
C ALA A 31 4.11 -4.42 13.82
N PRO A 32 5.26 -4.13 14.48
CA PRO A 32 5.57 -2.80 14.98
C PRO A 32 5.55 -1.74 13.88
N LEU A 33 5.45 -0.45 14.26
CA LEU A 33 5.56 0.65 13.29
C LEU A 33 6.95 0.67 12.64
N PHE A 34 7.00 0.80 11.32
CA PHE A 34 8.26 0.93 10.58
C PHE A 34 8.77 2.36 10.64
N ASP A 35 9.93 2.56 11.23
CA ASP A 35 10.66 3.83 11.14
C ASP A 35 11.32 3.95 9.75
N VAL A 36 11.49 5.17 9.24
CA VAL A 36 11.18 6.47 9.87
C VAL A 36 9.72 6.89 9.61
N ASP A 37 9.11 6.44 8.52
CA ASP A 37 7.86 7.02 8.01
C ASP A 37 6.65 6.76 8.92
N GLU A 38 6.30 5.50 9.21
CA GLU A 38 5.13 5.19 10.04
C GLU A 38 5.26 5.79 11.46
N GLY A 39 6.46 5.70 12.05
CA GLY A 39 6.74 6.30 13.35
C GLY A 39 6.51 7.81 13.33
N ALA A 40 6.99 8.50 12.29
CA ALA A 40 6.85 9.95 12.17
C ALA A 40 5.41 10.43 11.94
N PHE A 41 4.60 9.67 11.16
CA PHE A 41 3.18 9.97 11.01
C PHE A 41 2.42 9.74 12.31
N SER A 42 2.65 8.59 12.94
CA SER A 42 1.94 8.19 14.16
C SER A 42 2.28 9.08 15.35
N GLU A 43 3.57 9.44 15.52
CA GLU A 43 3.98 10.37 16.59
C GLU A 43 3.44 11.77 16.37
N ALA A 44 3.53 12.30 15.14
CA ALA A 44 2.97 13.63 14.86
C ALA A 44 1.44 13.68 15.12
N THR A 45 0.73 12.57 14.86
CA THR A 45 -0.70 12.46 15.19
C THR A 45 -0.93 12.35 16.70
N ARG A 46 -0.08 11.62 17.44
CA ARG A 46 -0.14 11.56 18.90
C ARG A 46 0.07 12.94 19.53
N GLU A 47 1.08 13.69 19.04
CA GLU A 47 1.32 15.09 19.51
C GLU A 47 0.12 15.99 19.21
N MET A 48 -0.51 15.84 18.03
CA MET A 48 -1.72 16.57 17.66
C MET A 48 -2.86 16.30 18.68
N LEU A 49 -3.07 15.05 19.07
CA LEU A 49 -4.08 14.67 20.08
C LEU A 49 -3.71 15.19 21.48
N ALA A 50 -2.45 15.07 21.87
CA ALA A 50 -1.98 15.51 23.19
C ALA A 50 -2.03 17.03 23.37
N SER A 51 -1.74 17.79 22.31
CA SER A 51 -1.79 19.26 22.33
C SER A 51 -3.16 19.85 22.01
N ALA A 52 -4.10 19.04 21.50
CA ALA A 52 -5.38 19.48 20.93
C ALA A 52 -5.23 20.51 19.79
N ASP A 53 -4.06 20.57 19.15
CA ASP A 53 -3.79 21.44 17.99
C ASP A 53 -4.05 20.65 16.69
N PHE A 54 -5.27 20.69 16.19
CA PHE A 54 -5.67 20.02 14.96
C PHE A 54 -5.38 20.83 13.69
N GLY A 55 -4.85 22.04 13.83
CA GLY A 55 -4.57 22.92 12.69
C GLY A 55 -3.25 22.58 11.99
N PHE A 56 -2.28 22.05 12.73
CA PHE A 56 -0.94 21.77 12.20
C PHE A 56 -0.28 20.56 12.88
N THR A 57 0.80 20.04 12.27
CA THR A 57 1.53 18.88 12.79
C THR A 57 2.88 19.25 13.36
N PHE A 58 3.22 18.62 14.48
CA PHE A 58 4.52 18.72 15.12
C PHE A 58 5.16 17.33 15.20
N LEU A 59 6.47 17.27 15.28
CA LEU A 59 7.22 16.05 15.51
C LEU A 59 8.36 16.35 16.50
N ASN A 60 8.32 15.72 17.66
CA ASN A 60 9.20 16.03 18.80
C ASN A 60 9.17 17.52 19.18
N GLY A 61 7.98 18.10 19.20
CA GLY A 61 7.74 19.50 19.54
C GLY A 61 8.15 20.52 18.45
N GLN A 62 8.65 20.07 17.30
CA GLN A 62 9.04 20.94 16.19
C GLN A 62 7.99 20.92 15.06
N PRO A 63 7.70 22.08 14.42
CA PRO A 63 6.78 22.11 13.29
C PRO A 63 7.22 21.19 12.17
N ARG A 64 6.29 20.36 11.66
CA ARG A 64 6.53 19.38 10.60
C ARG A 64 5.92 19.84 9.29
N PHE A 65 6.72 20.40 8.39
CA PHE A 65 6.31 20.88 7.07
C PHE A 65 6.32 19.79 5.96
N ASP A 66 6.41 18.52 6.33
CA ASP A 66 6.63 17.43 5.37
C ASP A 66 5.39 17.07 4.55
N LYS A 67 4.23 17.03 5.18
CA LYS A 67 2.96 16.64 4.55
C LYS A 67 1.80 17.52 5.02
N PRO A 68 0.77 17.72 4.14
CA PRO A 68 -0.47 18.37 4.52
C PRO A 68 -1.28 17.54 5.53
N ILE A 69 -2.40 18.08 6.00
CA ILE A 69 -3.06 17.72 7.26
C ILE A 69 -4.01 16.49 7.20
N LEU A 70 -4.59 16.16 6.01
CA LEU A 70 -5.77 15.27 5.95
C LEU A 70 -5.50 13.86 6.53
N VAL A 71 -4.34 13.29 6.25
CA VAL A 71 -3.99 11.95 6.77
C VAL A 71 -3.92 11.95 8.29
N TYR A 72 -3.41 13.02 8.89
CA TYR A 72 -3.30 13.15 10.35
C TYR A 72 -4.67 13.29 11.02
N TRP A 73 -5.62 14.00 10.41
CA TRP A 73 -6.98 14.07 10.91
C TRP A 73 -7.67 12.70 10.94
N LEU A 74 -7.52 11.92 9.86
CA LEU A 74 -8.10 10.57 9.81
C LEU A 74 -7.41 9.62 10.82
N GLN A 75 -6.08 9.74 10.95
CA GLN A 75 -5.33 8.96 11.91
C GLN A 75 -5.65 9.39 13.35
N ALA A 76 -5.85 10.69 13.63
CA ALA A 76 -6.26 11.19 14.94
C ALA A 76 -7.63 10.64 15.35
N VAL A 77 -8.61 10.62 14.44
CA VAL A 77 -9.91 9.98 14.70
C VAL A 77 -9.75 8.50 15.05
N SER A 78 -8.90 7.79 14.31
CA SER A 78 -8.63 6.36 14.56
C SER A 78 -7.93 6.13 15.91
N LEU A 79 -6.89 6.90 16.22
CA LEU A 79 -6.15 6.78 17.48
C LEU A 79 -7.00 7.19 18.69
N ALA A 80 -7.83 8.22 18.54
CA ALA A 80 -8.76 8.63 19.61
C ALA A 80 -9.85 7.58 19.88
N ALA A 81 -10.33 6.90 18.83
CA ALA A 81 -11.40 5.89 18.95
C ALA A 81 -10.91 4.55 19.47
N PHE A 82 -9.72 4.12 19.06
CA PHE A 82 -9.22 2.76 19.30
C PHE A 82 -7.98 2.70 20.20
N GLY A 83 -7.38 3.84 20.55
CA GLY A 83 -6.18 3.90 21.37
C GLY A 83 -4.87 3.98 20.59
N LEU A 84 -3.76 4.24 21.31
CA LEU A 84 -2.43 4.44 20.74
C LEU A 84 -1.75 3.08 20.50
N HIS A 85 -2.02 2.49 19.32
CA HIS A 85 -1.39 1.23 18.90
C HIS A 85 -1.29 1.13 17.36
N GLU A 86 -0.51 0.18 16.90
CA GLU A 86 -0.12 0.02 15.50
C GLU A 86 -1.32 -0.14 14.55
N LEU A 87 -2.32 -0.94 14.93
CA LEU A 87 -3.51 -1.15 14.11
C LEU A 87 -4.32 0.13 13.95
N ALA A 88 -4.51 0.88 15.04
CA ALA A 88 -5.24 2.15 14.99
C ALA A 88 -4.53 3.18 14.10
N ALA A 89 -3.19 3.23 14.13
CA ALA A 89 -2.41 4.09 13.26
C ALA A 89 -2.55 3.72 11.76
N ARG A 90 -2.68 2.41 11.43
CA ARG A 90 -2.78 1.87 10.07
C ARG A 90 -4.19 1.81 9.51
N LEU A 91 -5.21 1.86 10.37
CA LEU A 91 -6.62 1.69 9.97
C LEU A 91 -7.07 2.62 8.84
N PRO A 92 -6.74 3.93 8.82
CA PRO A 92 -7.07 4.80 7.70
C PRO A 92 -6.50 4.32 6.36
N SER A 93 -5.28 3.81 6.36
CA SER A 93 -4.63 3.26 5.16
C SER A 93 -5.29 1.96 4.68
N ILE A 94 -5.68 1.08 5.60
CA ILE A 94 -6.40 -0.17 5.29
C ILE A 94 -7.73 0.15 4.63
N LEU A 95 -8.52 1.05 5.22
CA LEU A 95 -9.82 1.46 4.68
C LEU A 95 -9.67 2.16 3.32
N ALA A 96 -8.66 3.02 3.16
CA ALA A 96 -8.38 3.68 1.90
C ALA A 96 -7.99 2.68 0.79
N GLY A 97 -7.12 1.71 1.07
CA GLY A 97 -6.72 0.69 0.10
C GLY A 97 -7.88 -0.21 -0.36
N LEU A 98 -8.75 -0.61 0.57
CA LEU A 98 -9.97 -1.36 0.24
C LEU A 98 -11.01 -0.49 -0.46
N GLY A 99 -11.12 0.79 -0.08
CA GLY A 99 -11.92 1.79 -0.79
C GLY A 99 -11.48 1.96 -2.25
N ALA A 100 -10.18 1.92 -2.53
CA ALA A 100 -9.65 1.93 -3.89
C ALA A 100 -10.05 0.68 -4.68
N ALA A 101 -9.98 -0.51 -4.07
CA ALA A 101 -10.43 -1.76 -4.70
C ALA A 101 -11.94 -1.75 -4.98
N LEU A 102 -12.76 -1.27 -4.03
CA LEU A 102 -14.21 -1.13 -4.21
C LEU A 102 -14.55 -0.11 -5.32
N SER A 103 -13.87 1.05 -5.33
CA SER A 103 -14.07 2.08 -6.35
C SER A 103 -13.69 1.59 -7.74
N ALA A 104 -12.54 0.91 -7.87
CA ALA A 104 -12.12 0.28 -9.11
C ALA A 104 -13.14 -0.75 -9.60
N SER A 105 -13.66 -1.58 -8.70
CA SER A 105 -14.69 -2.58 -9.00
C SER A 105 -15.98 -1.94 -9.50
N PHE A 106 -16.43 -0.87 -8.84
CA PHE A 106 -17.63 -0.14 -9.24
C PHE A 106 -17.48 0.44 -10.66
N PHE A 107 -16.37 1.13 -10.95
CA PHE A 107 -16.15 1.72 -12.27
C PHE A 107 -15.89 0.66 -13.35
N ALA A 108 -15.21 -0.44 -13.01
CA ALA A 108 -15.04 -1.56 -13.93
C ALA A 108 -16.39 -2.20 -14.31
N ALA A 109 -17.29 -2.44 -13.36
CA ALA A 109 -18.65 -2.91 -13.63
C ALA A 109 -19.45 -1.92 -14.48
N ARG A 110 -19.31 -0.61 -14.20
CA ARG A 110 -20.05 0.45 -14.90
C ARG A 110 -19.56 0.67 -16.33
N TRP A 111 -18.28 0.49 -16.59
CA TRP A 111 -17.66 0.77 -17.90
C TRP A 111 -17.59 -0.45 -18.81
N SER A 112 -17.69 -1.66 -18.27
CA SER A 112 -17.68 -2.90 -19.05
C SER A 112 -19.07 -3.48 -19.27
N ALA A 113 -19.15 -4.44 -20.20
CA ALA A 113 -20.39 -5.16 -20.49
C ALA A 113 -20.60 -6.35 -19.54
N THR A 114 -19.54 -6.78 -18.85
CA THR A 114 -19.51 -8.04 -18.07
C THR A 114 -19.34 -7.74 -16.57
N PRO A 115 -20.20 -8.27 -15.69
CA PRO A 115 -20.06 -8.12 -14.23
C PRO A 115 -18.75 -8.71 -13.67
N SER A 116 -18.13 -9.66 -14.38
CA SER A 116 -16.84 -10.25 -13.99
C SER A 116 -15.71 -9.21 -13.87
N ASN A 117 -15.78 -8.07 -14.58
CA ASN A 117 -14.77 -7.04 -14.53
C ASN A 117 -14.69 -6.37 -13.15
N ALA A 118 -15.77 -6.34 -12.37
CA ALA A 118 -15.75 -5.90 -10.98
C ALA A 118 -14.84 -6.79 -10.12
N TRP A 119 -14.92 -8.12 -10.31
CA TRP A 119 -14.07 -9.07 -9.60
C TRP A 119 -12.61 -8.95 -9.97
N LEU A 120 -12.33 -8.78 -11.26
CA LEU A 120 -10.98 -8.63 -11.78
C LEU A 120 -10.33 -7.38 -11.16
N ALA A 121 -11.06 -6.27 -11.10
CA ALA A 121 -10.60 -5.06 -10.43
C ALA A 121 -10.36 -5.29 -8.93
N ALA A 122 -11.30 -5.94 -8.22
CA ALA A 122 -11.15 -6.23 -6.80
C ALA A 122 -9.87 -7.02 -6.50
N VAL A 123 -9.63 -8.11 -7.25
CA VAL A 123 -8.44 -8.96 -7.06
C VAL A 123 -7.17 -8.16 -7.34
N LEU A 124 -7.09 -7.44 -8.46
CA LEU A 124 -5.91 -6.66 -8.81
C LEU A 124 -5.59 -5.58 -7.77
N PHE A 125 -6.58 -4.78 -7.37
CA PHE A 125 -6.39 -3.68 -6.42
C PHE A 125 -6.24 -4.13 -4.96
N SER A 126 -6.75 -5.31 -4.59
CA SER A 126 -6.57 -5.82 -3.22
C SER A 126 -5.35 -6.70 -3.04
N SER A 127 -4.84 -7.35 -4.09
CA SER A 127 -3.88 -8.45 -3.95
C SER A 127 -2.56 -8.26 -4.71
N SER A 128 -2.43 -7.24 -5.60
CA SER A 128 -1.12 -6.87 -6.14
C SER A 128 -0.22 -6.33 -5.04
N THR A 129 1.07 -6.62 -5.11
CA THR A 129 2.06 -6.27 -4.07
C THR A 129 2.03 -4.78 -3.71
N GLY A 130 1.99 -3.89 -4.70
CA GLY A 130 2.00 -2.44 -4.44
C GLY A 130 0.81 -1.95 -3.61
N PRO A 131 -0.45 -2.11 -4.07
CA PRO A 131 -1.63 -1.73 -3.29
C PRO A 131 -1.69 -2.43 -1.93
N LEU A 132 -1.26 -3.71 -1.86
CA LEU A 132 -1.29 -4.50 -0.65
C LEU A 132 -0.31 -3.95 0.40
N VAL A 133 0.93 -3.66 0.03
CA VAL A 133 1.94 -3.10 0.95
C VAL A 133 1.53 -1.69 1.38
N MET A 134 1.10 -0.83 0.46
CA MET A 134 0.75 0.56 0.78
C MET A 134 -0.41 0.67 1.78
N ARG A 135 -1.41 -0.20 1.72
CA ARG A 135 -2.52 -0.17 2.70
C ARG A 135 -2.13 -0.65 4.10
N HIS A 136 -0.99 -1.35 4.26
CA HIS A 136 -0.49 -1.78 5.57
C HIS A 136 0.46 -0.77 6.21
N ALA A 137 0.77 0.33 5.54
CA ALA A 137 1.64 1.39 6.04
C ALA A 137 0.82 2.56 6.61
N ALA A 138 1.12 3.00 7.84
CA ALA A 138 0.52 4.18 8.47
C ALA A 138 1.09 5.47 7.86
N THR A 139 0.89 5.64 6.55
CA THR A 139 1.40 6.78 5.77
C THR A 139 0.30 7.41 4.92
N ALA A 140 0.62 8.49 4.21
CA ALA A 140 -0.33 9.20 3.35
C ALA A 140 -0.64 8.46 2.04
N ASP A 141 0.12 7.41 1.68
CA ASP A 141 0.11 6.87 0.32
C ASP A 141 -1.19 6.15 -0.06
N ALA A 142 -1.71 5.28 0.80
CA ALA A 142 -2.94 4.55 0.50
C ALA A 142 -4.14 5.49 0.31
N LEU A 143 -4.26 6.51 1.18
CA LEU A 143 -5.30 7.54 1.07
C LEU A 143 -5.14 8.35 -0.22
N LEU A 144 -3.92 8.76 -0.54
CA LEU A 144 -3.62 9.46 -1.78
C LEU A 144 -4.02 8.63 -3.00
N HIS A 145 -3.67 7.34 -3.04
CA HIS A 145 -4.02 6.45 -4.16
C HIS A 145 -5.53 6.32 -4.35
N LEU A 146 -6.31 6.19 -3.27
CA LEU A 146 -7.77 6.20 -3.33
C LEU A 146 -8.29 7.51 -3.94
N LEU A 147 -7.83 8.65 -3.43
CA LEU A 147 -8.31 9.97 -3.83
C LEU A 147 -7.93 10.31 -5.28
N LEU A 148 -6.71 9.95 -5.71
CA LEU A 148 -6.28 10.09 -7.11
C LEU A 148 -7.10 9.20 -8.03
N LEU A 149 -7.33 7.95 -7.64
CA LEU A 149 -8.15 7.02 -8.41
C LEU A 149 -9.57 7.58 -8.57
N LEU A 150 -10.23 7.97 -7.49
CA LEU A 150 -11.57 8.56 -7.52
C LEU A 150 -11.61 9.84 -8.35
N SER A 151 -10.62 10.73 -8.20
CA SER A 151 -10.52 11.97 -8.98
C SER A 151 -10.52 11.69 -10.48
N VAL A 152 -9.62 10.80 -10.94
CA VAL A 152 -9.49 10.51 -12.37
C VAL A 152 -10.66 9.68 -12.90
N LEU A 153 -11.17 8.68 -12.14
CA LEU A 153 -12.31 7.89 -12.59
C LEU A 153 -13.60 8.73 -12.69
N CYS A 154 -13.83 9.63 -11.73
CA CYS A 154 -14.94 10.59 -11.81
C CYS A 154 -14.78 11.59 -12.98
N LEU A 155 -13.55 12.05 -13.24
CA LEU A 155 -13.26 12.90 -14.39
C LEU A 155 -13.57 12.18 -15.72
N ILE A 156 -13.14 10.93 -15.87
CA ILE A 156 -13.46 10.10 -17.03
C ILE A 156 -14.98 9.92 -17.16
N GLU A 157 -15.66 9.60 -16.05
CA GLU A 157 -17.12 9.42 -16.06
C GLU A 157 -17.84 10.69 -16.48
N SER A 158 -17.38 11.88 -16.05
CA SER A 158 -17.95 13.16 -16.48
C SER A 158 -17.86 13.39 -17.99
N MET A 159 -16.83 12.85 -18.64
CA MET A 159 -16.66 12.90 -20.09
C MET A 159 -17.50 11.85 -20.84
N ARG A 160 -18.00 10.82 -20.14
CA ARG A 160 -18.80 9.72 -20.70
C ARG A 160 -20.31 10.01 -20.70
N VAL A 161 -20.78 10.84 -19.79
CA VAL A 161 -22.19 11.16 -19.64
C VAL A 161 -22.49 12.55 -20.18
N ALA A 162 -23.70 12.73 -20.71
CA ALA A 162 -24.12 14.01 -21.24
C ALA A 162 -24.57 14.99 -20.13
N PRO A 163 -24.44 16.31 -20.32
CA PRO A 163 -25.03 17.29 -19.41
C PRO A 163 -26.55 17.11 -19.28
N PRO A 164 -27.17 17.43 -18.12
CA PRO A 164 -26.54 17.97 -16.89
C PRO A 164 -25.87 16.93 -15.99
N LEU A 165 -26.02 15.64 -16.27
CA LEU A 165 -25.53 14.55 -15.42
C LEU A 165 -23.99 14.51 -15.30
N SER A 166 -23.27 15.07 -16.27
CA SER A 166 -21.80 15.16 -16.26
C SER A 166 -21.24 16.06 -15.14
N ARG A 167 -22.05 17.02 -14.61
CA ARG A 167 -21.58 17.98 -13.59
C ARG A 167 -21.27 17.33 -12.25
N ILE A 168 -22.07 16.35 -11.82
CA ILE A 168 -21.85 15.67 -10.52
C ILE A 168 -20.50 14.97 -10.50
N PRO A 169 -20.17 14.03 -11.42
CA PRO A 169 -18.87 13.40 -11.43
C PRO A 169 -17.73 14.38 -11.65
N LEU A 170 -17.92 15.47 -12.41
CA LEU A 170 -16.89 16.50 -12.56
C LEU A 170 -16.59 17.23 -11.23
N ARG A 171 -17.62 17.61 -10.47
CA ARG A 171 -17.46 18.21 -9.13
C ARG A 171 -16.79 17.26 -8.16
N LEU A 172 -17.16 15.98 -8.18
CA LEU A 172 -16.52 14.95 -7.38
C LEU A 172 -15.04 14.76 -7.76
N ALA A 173 -14.71 14.79 -9.05
CA ALA A 173 -13.33 14.71 -9.52
C ALA A 173 -12.45 15.83 -8.93
N TRP A 174 -12.95 17.06 -8.95
CA TRP A 174 -12.26 18.21 -8.36
C TRP A 174 -12.20 18.12 -6.83
N ALA A 175 -13.27 17.70 -6.15
CA ALA A 175 -13.29 17.51 -4.70
C ALA A 175 -12.26 16.46 -4.26
N PHE A 176 -12.18 15.30 -4.92
CA PHE A 176 -11.20 14.28 -4.62
C PHE A 176 -9.76 14.73 -4.93
N SER A 177 -9.56 15.53 -5.99
CA SER A 177 -8.25 16.17 -6.25
C SER A 177 -7.86 17.13 -5.12
N ALA A 178 -8.78 17.94 -4.59
CA ALA A 178 -8.52 18.84 -3.47
C ALA A 178 -8.12 18.07 -2.19
N LEU A 179 -8.86 17.00 -1.88
CA LEU A 179 -8.53 16.11 -0.75
C LEU A 179 -7.19 15.39 -0.97
N ALA A 180 -6.85 15.01 -2.20
CA ALA A 180 -5.53 14.45 -2.53
C ALA A 180 -4.41 15.49 -2.32
N VAL A 181 -4.65 16.76 -2.65
CA VAL A 181 -3.71 17.87 -2.34
C VAL A 181 -3.56 18.04 -0.83
N LEU A 182 -4.63 17.97 -0.04
CA LEU A 182 -4.57 17.99 1.43
C LEU A 182 -3.93 16.73 2.04
N THR A 183 -3.72 15.67 1.25
CA THR A 183 -3.07 14.44 1.70
C THR A 183 -1.56 14.47 1.47
N LYS A 184 -1.11 14.86 0.28
CA LYS A 184 0.33 14.78 -0.09
C LYS A 184 0.81 15.94 -0.96
N GLY A 185 0.10 17.06 -1.01
CA GLY A 185 0.49 18.26 -1.73
C GLY A 185 0.24 18.19 -3.23
N LEU A 186 1.09 18.84 -4.02
CA LEU A 186 0.87 19.09 -5.45
C LEU A 186 0.59 17.85 -6.32
N ILE A 187 1.02 16.67 -5.89
CA ILE A 187 0.74 15.42 -6.62
C ILE A 187 -0.77 15.17 -6.78
N GLY A 188 -1.59 15.64 -5.83
CA GLY A 188 -3.04 15.55 -5.87
C GLY A 188 -3.67 16.27 -7.06
N LEU A 189 -3.02 17.33 -7.56
CA LEU A 189 -3.44 18.08 -8.76
C LEU A 189 -2.65 17.63 -10.00
N LEU A 190 -1.37 17.27 -9.85
CA LEU A 190 -0.50 16.88 -10.96
C LEU A 190 -1.06 15.68 -11.74
N VAL A 191 -1.56 14.66 -11.03
CA VAL A 191 -2.07 13.44 -11.67
C VAL A 191 -3.28 13.72 -12.60
N PRO A 192 -4.38 14.35 -12.15
CA PRO A 192 -5.50 14.65 -13.04
C PRO A 192 -5.10 15.64 -14.16
N VAL A 193 -4.24 16.63 -13.89
CA VAL A 193 -3.73 17.56 -14.91
C VAL A 193 -2.93 16.81 -15.98
N CYS A 194 -1.96 15.99 -15.60
CA CYS A 194 -1.19 15.18 -16.55
C CYS A 194 -2.08 14.23 -17.36
N THR A 195 -3.12 13.67 -16.73
CA THR A 195 -4.11 12.82 -17.42
C THR A 195 -4.86 13.62 -18.50
N VAL A 196 -5.36 14.81 -18.16
CA VAL A 196 -6.08 15.68 -19.11
C VAL A 196 -5.18 16.13 -20.24
N LEU A 197 -3.98 16.61 -19.94
CA LEU A 197 -3.02 17.06 -20.95
C LEU A 197 -2.57 15.91 -21.86
N GLY A 198 -2.25 14.73 -21.30
CA GLY A 198 -1.96 13.54 -22.07
C GLY A 198 -3.11 13.12 -22.97
N LEU A 199 -4.34 13.22 -22.50
CA LEU A 199 -5.54 12.93 -23.29
C LEU A 199 -5.75 13.97 -24.41
N CYS A 200 -5.47 15.26 -24.16
CA CYS A 200 -5.48 16.30 -25.17
C CYS A 200 -4.46 16.00 -26.29
N LEU A 201 -3.26 15.56 -25.93
CA LEU A 201 -2.22 15.17 -26.89
C LEU A 201 -2.64 13.96 -27.71
N LEU A 202 -3.15 12.91 -27.07
CA LEU A 202 -3.61 11.68 -27.75
C LEU A 202 -4.76 11.96 -28.72
N ARG A 203 -5.69 12.84 -28.34
CA ARG A 203 -6.85 13.20 -29.17
C ARG A 203 -6.60 14.37 -30.11
N ARG A 204 -5.47 15.04 -30.00
CA ARG A 204 -5.13 16.26 -30.77
C ARG A 204 -6.22 17.33 -30.65
N THR A 205 -6.80 17.51 -29.47
CA THR A 205 -7.87 18.50 -29.21
C THR A 205 -7.79 18.97 -27.75
N LEU A 206 -8.20 20.23 -27.51
CA LEU A 206 -8.32 20.82 -26.18
C LEU A 206 -9.67 20.53 -25.51
N THR A 207 -10.54 19.74 -26.15
CA THR A 207 -11.88 19.45 -25.62
C THR A 207 -11.83 18.84 -24.20
N PRO A 208 -10.93 17.88 -23.85
CA PRO A 208 -10.83 17.37 -22.49
C PRO A 208 -10.48 18.46 -21.46
N LEU A 209 -9.59 19.38 -21.79
CA LEU A 209 -9.20 20.50 -20.92
C LEU A 209 -10.38 21.48 -20.73
N ARG A 210 -11.05 21.86 -21.82
CA ARG A 210 -12.23 22.73 -21.74
C ARG A 210 -13.33 22.08 -20.90
N HIS A 211 -13.55 20.77 -21.04
CA HIS A 211 -14.50 20.04 -20.23
C HIS A 211 -14.11 20.03 -18.73
N ALA A 212 -12.86 19.74 -18.42
CA ALA A 212 -12.37 19.74 -17.03
C ALA A 212 -12.56 21.09 -16.33
N LEU A 213 -12.49 22.21 -17.06
CA LEU A 213 -12.65 23.58 -16.57
C LEU A 213 -14.05 24.16 -16.78
N SER A 214 -15.01 23.39 -17.29
CA SER A 214 -16.33 23.88 -17.72
C SER A 214 -17.31 24.22 -16.59
N ASP A 215 -17.07 23.74 -15.38
CA ASP A 215 -17.93 23.98 -14.22
C ASP A 215 -17.20 24.83 -13.16
N PRO A 216 -17.51 26.13 -13.04
CA PRO A 216 -16.89 27.02 -12.06
C PRO A 216 -17.19 26.59 -10.61
N VAL A 217 -18.30 25.88 -10.38
CA VAL A 217 -18.61 25.30 -9.05
C VAL A 217 -17.61 24.22 -8.67
N ALA A 218 -17.17 23.40 -9.64
CA ALA A 218 -16.16 22.38 -9.40
C ALA A 218 -14.81 23.00 -8.99
N VAL A 219 -14.37 24.06 -9.70
CA VAL A 219 -13.14 24.80 -9.37
C VAL A 219 -13.27 25.51 -8.02
N GLY A 220 -14.43 26.17 -7.76
CA GLY A 220 -14.72 26.81 -6.47
C GLY A 220 -14.70 25.83 -5.32
N LEU A 221 -15.26 24.62 -5.50
CA LEU A 221 -15.21 23.55 -4.49
C LEU A 221 -13.78 23.10 -4.21
N TRP A 222 -12.94 22.96 -5.23
CA TRP A 222 -11.52 22.62 -5.06
C TRP A 222 -10.80 23.67 -4.21
N LEU A 223 -10.99 24.96 -4.54
CA LEU A 223 -10.41 26.06 -3.77
C LEU A 223 -10.92 26.07 -2.33
N ALA A 224 -12.22 25.91 -2.13
CA ALA A 224 -12.85 25.92 -0.81
C ALA A 224 -12.38 24.76 0.10
N LEU A 225 -12.11 23.59 -0.47
CA LEU A 225 -11.63 22.44 0.28
C LEU A 225 -10.13 22.52 0.60
N CYS A 226 -9.31 22.98 -0.34
CA CYS A 226 -7.86 22.88 -0.22
C CYS A 226 -7.22 24.17 0.34
N LEU A 227 -7.63 25.34 -0.15
CA LEU A 227 -6.97 26.62 0.14
C LEU A 227 -7.01 27.04 1.63
N PRO A 228 -8.10 26.83 2.40
CA PRO A 228 -8.16 27.32 3.78
C PRO A 228 -7.04 26.78 4.67
N TRP A 229 -6.69 25.48 4.54
CA TRP A 229 -5.60 24.92 5.35
C TRP A 229 -4.23 25.46 4.93
N TYR A 230 -3.96 25.61 3.64
CA TYR A 230 -2.71 26.18 3.15
C TYR A 230 -2.56 27.64 3.58
N LEU A 231 -3.65 28.42 3.55
CA LEU A 231 -3.68 29.79 4.01
C LEU A 231 -3.43 29.87 5.52
N TYR A 232 -4.11 29.01 6.31
CA TYR A 232 -3.87 28.91 7.76
C TYR A 232 -2.42 28.59 8.09
N ALA A 233 -1.83 27.60 7.43
CA ALA A 233 -0.44 27.19 7.63
C ALA A 233 0.54 28.32 7.26
N TYR A 234 0.27 29.04 6.16
CA TYR A 234 1.06 30.20 5.74
C TYR A 234 0.97 31.34 6.77
N LEU A 235 -0.25 31.70 7.21
CA LEU A 235 -0.43 32.77 8.20
C LEU A 235 0.21 32.45 9.56
N ARG A 236 0.36 31.16 9.89
CA ARG A 236 0.97 30.73 11.15
C ARG A 236 2.49 30.64 11.11
N PHE A 237 3.06 30.24 9.98
CA PHE A 237 4.49 29.90 9.86
C PHE A 237 5.23 30.67 8.76
N ASP A 238 4.53 31.56 8.05
CA ASP A 238 5.05 32.42 7.00
C ASP A 238 5.89 31.65 5.94
N THR A 239 6.98 32.25 5.51
CA THR A 239 7.88 31.70 4.49
C THR A 239 8.53 30.36 4.89
N ALA A 240 8.66 30.07 6.20
CA ALA A 240 9.17 28.79 6.69
C ALA A 240 8.31 27.61 6.22
N PHE A 241 6.97 27.76 6.22
CA PHE A 241 6.05 26.76 5.69
C PHE A 241 6.25 26.53 4.19
N LEU A 242 6.35 27.62 3.41
CA LEU A 242 6.55 27.52 1.96
C LEU A 242 7.90 26.88 1.62
N ALA A 243 8.98 27.30 2.29
CA ALA A 243 10.31 26.75 2.09
C ALA A 243 10.38 25.26 2.48
N GLY A 244 9.76 24.87 3.58
CA GLY A 244 9.71 23.48 4.02
C GLY A 244 8.90 22.59 3.07
N LEU A 245 7.65 22.95 2.80
CA LEU A 245 6.75 22.11 2.01
C LEU A 245 7.09 22.10 0.52
N PHE A 246 7.24 23.29 -0.10
CA PHE A 246 7.44 23.40 -1.55
C PHE A 246 8.93 23.39 -1.94
N GLY A 247 9.81 24.04 -1.16
CA GLY A 247 11.24 24.09 -1.46
C GLY A 247 11.88 22.71 -1.31
N LYS A 248 11.96 22.20 -0.09
CA LYS A 248 12.67 20.96 0.23
C LYS A 248 11.95 19.71 -0.32
N HIS A 249 10.64 19.59 -0.10
CA HIS A 249 9.93 18.33 -0.39
C HIS A 249 9.39 18.20 -1.82
N HIS A 250 9.30 19.29 -2.61
CA HIS A 250 8.84 19.23 -3.99
C HIS A 250 9.95 19.58 -4.99
N LEU A 251 10.51 20.79 -4.93
CA LEU A 251 11.49 21.26 -5.92
C LEU A 251 12.84 20.55 -5.79
N GLU A 252 13.39 20.46 -4.59
CA GLU A 252 14.71 19.87 -4.38
C GLU A 252 14.72 18.37 -4.73
N ARG A 253 13.65 17.61 -4.40
CA ARG A 253 13.49 16.20 -4.79
C ARG A 253 13.39 15.97 -6.30
N THR A 254 12.97 16.97 -7.05
CA THR A 254 12.85 16.86 -8.51
C THR A 254 14.22 16.99 -9.17
N VAL A 255 15.09 17.87 -8.64
CA VAL A 255 16.37 18.23 -9.25
C VAL A 255 17.54 17.43 -8.66
N ARG A 256 17.48 17.12 -7.36
CA ARG A 256 18.54 16.39 -6.66
C ARG A 256 18.00 15.15 -5.97
N ALA A 257 18.78 14.07 -6.01
CA ALA A 257 18.46 12.87 -5.23
C ALA A 257 18.66 13.16 -3.74
N LEU A 258 17.58 13.15 -2.97
CA LEU A 258 17.64 13.32 -1.52
C LEU A 258 17.80 11.96 -0.83
N GLU A 259 18.44 11.96 0.34
CA GLU A 259 18.56 10.79 1.22
C GLU A 259 19.21 9.55 0.56
N GLY A 260 20.05 9.75 -0.48
CA GLY A 260 20.72 8.65 -1.17
C GLY A 260 19.85 7.89 -2.19
N HIS A 261 18.61 8.32 -2.43
CA HIS A 261 17.68 7.66 -3.37
C HIS A 261 17.98 8.03 -4.83
N THR A 262 19.14 7.61 -5.33
CA THR A 262 19.55 7.75 -6.74
C THR A 262 19.07 6.55 -7.56
N GLY A 263 18.92 6.73 -8.89
CA GLY A 263 18.59 5.61 -9.77
C GLY A 263 18.46 6.05 -11.23
N SER A 264 18.55 5.07 -12.14
CA SER A 264 18.37 5.30 -13.58
C SER A 264 16.90 5.58 -13.93
N PRO A 265 16.59 6.18 -15.10
CA PRO A 265 15.21 6.32 -15.59
C PRO A 265 14.44 4.99 -15.69
N GLY A 266 15.14 3.85 -15.85
CA GLY A 266 14.55 2.51 -15.88
C GLY A 266 14.05 2.00 -14.51
N TYR A 267 14.39 2.68 -13.40
CA TYR A 267 13.97 2.27 -12.07
C TYR A 267 12.43 2.26 -11.90
N THR A 268 11.75 3.32 -12.33
CA THR A 268 10.28 3.43 -12.20
C THR A 268 9.54 2.35 -13.02
N PRO A 269 9.86 2.10 -14.30
CA PRO A 269 9.32 0.95 -15.03
C PRO A 269 9.59 -0.41 -14.36
N LEU A 270 10.80 -0.62 -13.83
CA LEU A 270 11.13 -1.86 -13.11
C LEU A 270 10.27 -2.02 -11.85
N MET A 271 10.15 -0.97 -11.05
CA MET A 271 9.32 -1.00 -9.83
C MET A 271 7.84 -1.23 -10.17
N LEU A 272 7.35 -0.72 -11.28
CA LEU A 272 5.99 -0.98 -11.74
C LEU A 272 5.75 -2.49 -11.96
N LEU A 273 6.73 -3.21 -12.54
CA LEU A 273 6.64 -4.66 -12.70
C LEU A 273 6.63 -5.40 -11.36
N VAL A 274 7.47 -4.97 -10.41
CA VAL A 274 7.57 -5.56 -9.07
C VAL A 274 6.29 -5.32 -8.27
N LEU A 275 5.75 -4.10 -8.28
CA LEU A 275 4.55 -3.74 -7.53
C LEU A 275 3.27 -4.36 -8.11
N GLY A 276 3.28 -4.77 -9.37
CA GLY A 276 2.20 -5.53 -10.01
C GLY A 276 2.19 -7.02 -9.69
N LEU A 277 3.28 -7.58 -9.12
CA LEU A 277 3.37 -9.01 -8.80
C LEU A 277 2.21 -9.47 -7.89
N PRO A 278 1.78 -10.73 -8.03
CA PRO A 278 2.15 -11.73 -9.03
C PRO A 278 1.39 -11.58 -10.35
N PHE A 279 0.52 -10.56 -10.46
CA PHE A 279 -0.39 -10.36 -11.60
C PHE A 279 0.25 -9.60 -12.77
N THR A 280 1.53 -9.24 -12.68
CA THR A 280 2.25 -8.49 -13.73
C THR A 280 2.08 -9.06 -15.14
N PRO A 281 2.18 -10.39 -15.38
CA PRO A 281 1.97 -10.94 -16.72
C PRO A 281 0.58 -10.62 -17.29
N TRP A 282 -0.47 -10.77 -16.46
CA TRP A 282 -1.82 -10.42 -16.86
C TRP A 282 -2.01 -8.90 -16.98
N ILE A 283 -1.48 -8.09 -16.05
CA ILE A 283 -1.59 -6.63 -16.10
C ILE A 283 -1.06 -6.12 -17.44
N LEU A 284 0.10 -6.56 -17.87
CA LEU A 284 0.71 -6.13 -19.15
C LEU A 284 -0.08 -6.64 -20.36
N ALA A 285 -0.36 -7.94 -20.41
CA ALA A 285 -1.08 -8.53 -21.53
C ALA A 285 -2.55 -8.08 -21.61
N GLY A 286 -3.23 -7.96 -20.45
CA GLY A 286 -4.59 -7.45 -20.35
C GLY A 286 -4.68 -5.98 -20.78
N THR A 287 -3.77 -5.14 -20.30
CA THR A 287 -3.65 -3.75 -20.75
C THR A 287 -3.47 -3.66 -22.27
N TRP A 288 -2.53 -4.44 -22.82
CA TRP A 288 -2.30 -4.48 -24.27
C TRP A 288 -3.56 -4.88 -25.05
N ARG A 289 -4.27 -5.93 -24.61
CA ARG A 289 -5.54 -6.36 -25.23
C ARG A 289 -6.60 -5.25 -25.17
N THR A 290 -6.76 -4.58 -24.04
CA THR A 290 -7.72 -3.48 -23.88
C THR A 290 -7.40 -2.31 -24.79
N LEU A 291 -6.13 -1.91 -24.86
CA LEU A 291 -5.67 -0.84 -25.77
C LEU A 291 -5.90 -1.18 -27.25
N ARG A 292 -5.68 -2.45 -27.62
CA ARG A 292 -5.87 -2.93 -28.99
C ARG A 292 -7.35 -3.06 -29.38
N ASN A 293 -8.17 -3.60 -28.46
CA ASN A 293 -9.57 -3.93 -28.75
C ASN A 293 -10.52 -2.72 -28.60
N ALA A 294 -10.18 -1.75 -27.77
CA ALA A 294 -11.02 -0.58 -27.50
C ALA A 294 -10.22 0.76 -27.56
N PRO A 295 -9.41 1.00 -28.61
CA PRO A 295 -8.48 2.13 -28.65
C PRO A 295 -9.15 3.51 -28.68
N ARG A 296 -10.42 3.58 -29.11
CA ARG A 296 -11.19 4.85 -29.24
C ARG A 296 -12.06 5.18 -28.03
N ARG A 297 -12.19 4.28 -27.06
CA ARG A 297 -12.95 4.55 -25.84
C ARG A 297 -12.26 5.62 -25.00
N ILE A 298 -13.06 6.55 -24.42
CA ILE A 298 -12.52 7.65 -23.63
C ILE A 298 -11.78 7.15 -22.39
N GLU A 299 -12.35 6.14 -21.70
CA GLU A 299 -11.75 5.51 -20.54
C GLU A 299 -10.41 4.86 -20.85
N THR A 300 -10.30 4.15 -21.98
CA THR A 300 -9.06 3.51 -22.42
C THR A 300 -7.96 4.54 -22.69
N GLN A 301 -8.31 5.62 -23.42
CA GLN A 301 -7.36 6.68 -23.76
C GLN A 301 -6.93 7.50 -22.54
N ALA A 302 -7.86 7.82 -21.64
CA ALA A 302 -7.56 8.59 -20.44
C ALA A 302 -6.69 7.80 -19.45
N LEU A 303 -6.96 6.50 -19.25
CA LEU A 303 -6.12 5.64 -18.43
C LEU A 303 -4.73 5.44 -19.04
N ALA A 304 -4.63 5.31 -20.38
CA ALA A 304 -3.34 5.25 -21.06
C ALA A 304 -2.57 6.58 -20.93
N ALA A 305 -3.26 7.72 -21.10
CA ALA A 305 -2.69 9.05 -20.91
C ALA A 305 -2.16 9.23 -19.49
N TRP A 306 -2.93 8.82 -18.48
CA TRP A 306 -2.51 8.80 -17.09
C TRP A 306 -1.25 7.97 -16.90
N CYS A 307 -1.25 6.72 -17.32
CA CYS A 307 -0.10 5.81 -17.17
C CYS A 307 1.16 6.40 -17.79
N LEU A 308 1.08 6.78 -19.08
CA LEU A 308 2.25 7.23 -19.84
C LEU A 308 2.82 8.54 -19.31
N SER A 309 1.96 9.51 -18.97
CA SER A 309 2.42 10.81 -18.47
C SER A 309 3.11 10.70 -17.12
N LEU A 310 2.56 9.91 -16.18
CA LEU A 310 3.16 9.74 -14.86
C LEU A 310 4.39 8.83 -14.89
N LEU A 311 4.39 7.81 -15.74
CA LEU A 311 5.58 6.98 -15.96
C LEU A 311 6.74 7.84 -16.50
N LEU A 312 6.47 8.73 -17.45
CA LEU A 312 7.47 9.66 -17.99
C LEU A 312 7.96 10.63 -16.89
N VAL A 313 7.05 11.30 -16.18
CA VAL A 313 7.41 12.25 -15.11
C VAL A 313 8.31 11.60 -14.07
N PHE A 314 7.89 10.45 -13.49
CA PHE A 314 8.65 9.80 -12.43
C PHE A 314 9.90 9.03 -12.92
N SER A 315 10.00 8.75 -14.20
CA SER A 315 11.26 8.26 -14.80
C SER A 315 12.31 9.36 -14.94
N LEU A 316 11.89 10.63 -15.04
CA LEU A 316 12.78 11.79 -15.18
C LEU A 316 13.15 12.46 -13.84
N VAL A 317 12.31 12.38 -12.80
CA VAL A 317 12.58 12.91 -11.47
C VAL A 317 13.86 12.30 -10.88
N ALA A 318 14.73 13.11 -10.27
CA ALA A 318 16.03 12.66 -9.76
C ALA A 318 15.91 11.67 -8.58
N THR A 319 15.01 11.93 -7.63
CA THR A 319 14.76 11.04 -6.49
C THR A 319 13.92 9.84 -6.91
N LYS A 320 14.43 8.62 -6.71
CA LYS A 320 13.76 7.36 -7.06
C LYS A 320 13.22 6.65 -5.82
N LEU A 321 11.91 6.59 -5.70
CA LEU A 321 11.24 5.87 -4.60
C LEU A 321 10.32 4.78 -5.19
N PRO A 322 10.29 3.57 -4.60
CA PRO A 322 9.49 2.45 -5.14
C PRO A 322 8.02 2.82 -5.32
N HIS A 323 7.43 3.51 -4.34
CA HIS A 323 6.02 3.88 -4.35
C HIS A 323 5.63 4.92 -5.42
N TYR A 324 6.60 5.59 -6.07
CA TYR A 324 6.30 6.49 -7.20
C TYR A 324 5.76 5.73 -8.42
N ALA A 325 6.14 4.47 -8.59
CA ALA A 325 5.59 3.62 -9.64
C ALA A 325 4.09 3.32 -9.45
N MET A 326 3.56 3.46 -8.23
CA MET A 326 2.13 3.28 -7.97
C MET A 326 1.26 4.24 -8.77
N TYR A 327 1.72 5.48 -9.00
CA TYR A 327 0.96 6.46 -9.77
C TYR A 327 0.70 6.04 -11.23
N ALA A 328 1.60 5.24 -11.81
CA ALA A 328 1.43 4.64 -13.13
C ALA A 328 0.80 3.24 -13.09
N LEU A 329 0.91 2.52 -11.94
CA LEU A 329 0.33 1.19 -11.78
C LEU A 329 -1.21 1.24 -11.69
N LEU A 330 -1.79 2.19 -10.97
CA LEU A 330 -3.24 2.30 -10.79
C LEU A 330 -4.03 2.27 -12.12
N PRO A 331 -3.69 3.09 -13.14
CA PRO A 331 -4.37 3.03 -14.44
C PRO A 331 -4.11 1.72 -15.20
N LEU A 332 -2.95 1.06 -15.02
CA LEU A 332 -2.69 -0.25 -15.62
C LEU A 332 -3.58 -1.34 -15.03
N LEU A 333 -3.77 -1.35 -13.70
CA LEU A 333 -4.69 -2.26 -13.04
C LEU A 333 -6.12 -2.09 -13.57
N MET A 334 -6.57 -0.83 -13.77
CA MET A 334 -7.88 -0.54 -14.36
C MET A 334 -7.96 -1.01 -15.81
N LEU A 335 -6.96 -0.74 -16.64
CA LEU A 335 -6.94 -1.18 -18.04
C LEU A 335 -6.99 -2.72 -18.15
N ALA A 336 -6.23 -3.42 -17.30
CA ALA A 336 -6.26 -4.88 -17.26
C ALA A 336 -7.62 -5.42 -16.83
N ALA A 337 -8.27 -4.77 -15.84
CA ALA A 337 -9.59 -5.15 -15.35
C ALA A 337 -10.71 -4.88 -16.34
N LEU A 338 -10.59 -3.86 -17.21
CA LEU A 338 -11.59 -3.54 -18.23
C LEU A 338 -11.57 -4.49 -19.43
N GLY A 339 -10.53 -5.28 -19.60
CA GLY A 339 -10.39 -6.28 -20.65
C GLY A 339 -10.99 -7.62 -20.29
N ASP A 340 -10.75 -8.58 -21.17
CA ASP A 340 -11.01 -10.00 -20.90
C ASP A 340 -10.07 -10.47 -19.77
N GLY A 341 -10.52 -11.35 -18.91
CA GLY A 341 -9.73 -11.90 -17.81
C GLY A 341 -8.39 -12.50 -18.25
N PRO A 342 -7.57 -12.98 -17.32
CA PRO A 342 -6.27 -13.54 -17.67
C PRO A 342 -6.41 -14.79 -18.53
N ARG A 343 -5.50 -14.94 -19.49
CA ARG A 343 -5.34 -16.20 -20.23
C ARG A 343 -4.65 -17.23 -19.34
N ARG A 344 -4.80 -18.51 -19.67
CA ARG A 344 -4.19 -19.59 -18.90
C ARG A 344 -2.67 -19.44 -18.71
N SER A 345 -1.94 -19.04 -19.75
CA SER A 345 -0.49 -18.81 -19.66
C SER A 345 -0.13 -17.68 -18.71
N GLU A 346 -0.88 -16.59 -18.72
CA GLU A 346 -0.70 -15.44 -17.83
C GLU A 346 -1.00 -15.83 -16.37
N LEU A 347 -2.04 -16.65 -16.17
CA LEU A 347 -2.43 -17.17 -14.86
C LEU A 347 -1.38 -18.13 -14.31
N LEU A 348 -0.91 -19.10 -15.11
CA LEU A 348 0.14 -20.04 -14.69
C LEU A 348 1.45 -19.34 -14.35
N LEU A 349 1.86 -18.35 -15.15
CA LEU A 349 3.04 -17.54 -14.84
C LEU A 349 2.84 -16.71 -13.56
N GLY A 350 1.65 -16.13 -13.37
CA GLY A 350 1.31 -15.43 -12.13
C GLY A 350 1.36 -16.34 -10.90
N ILE A 351 0.85 -17.57 -11.01
CA ILE A 351 0.92 -18.58 -9.93
C ILE A 351 2.38 -18.95 -9.64
N ALA A 352 3.20 -19.16 -10.66
CA ALA A 352 4.62 -19.46 -10.48
C ALA A 352 5.36 -18.31 -9.77
N LEU A 353 5.09 -17.06 -10.16
CA LEU A 353 5.65 -15.87 -9.50
C LEU A 353 5.14 -15.73 -8.06
N GLY A 354 3.85 -15.95 -7.82
CA GLY A 354 3.28 -15.95 -6.47
C GLY A 354 3.90 -17.02 -5.58
N ALA A 355 4.05 -18.24 -6.08
CA ALA A 355 4.73 -19.32 -5.36
C ALA A 355 6.20 -18.97 -5.06
N ALA A 356 6.92 -18.37 -6.01
CA ALA A 356 8.29 -17.91 -5.79
C ALA A 356 8.36 -16.83 -4.69
N MET A 357 7.41 -15.90 -4.65
CA MET A 357 7.33 -14.88 -3.58
C MET A 357 7.04 -15.51 -2.21
N VAL A 358 6.12 -16.49 -2.16
CA VAL A 358 5.82 -17.24 -0.93
C VAL A 358 7.05 -18.00 -0.45
N LEU A 359 7.72 -18.71 -1.34
CA LEU A 359 8.95 -19.44 -1.02
C LEU A 359 10.06 -18.49 -0.52
N LEU A 360 10.25 -17.34 -1.20
CA LEU A 360 11.19 -16.33 -0.73
C LEU A 360 10.84 -15.84 0.68
N GLY A 361 9.56 -15.61 0.97
CA GLY A 361 9.09 -15.26 2.31
C GLY A 361 9.38 -16.33 3.35
N LEU A 362 9.16 -17.61 3.02
CA LEU A 362 9.48 -18.74 3.89
C LEU A 362 10.99 -18.93 4.11
N TYR A 363 11.81 -18.65 3.08
CA TYR A 363 13.26 -18.68 3.17
C TYR A 363 13.87 -17.44 3.84
N LEU A 364 13.07 -16.41 4.08
CA LEU A 364 13.54 -15.19 4.73
C LEU A 364 14.03 -15.46 6.17
N ASP A 365 13.39 -16.40 6.88
CA ASP A 365 13.77 -16.81 8.24
C ASP A 365 15.22 -17.31 8.33
N PRO A 366 15.62 -18.39 7.62
CA PRO A 366 16.99 -18.88 7.69
C PRO A 366 18.01 -17.87 7.13
N LEU A 367 17.58 -17.00 6.18
CA LEU A 367 18.43 -15.91 5.70
C LEU A 367 18.66 -14.85 6.79
N LEU A 368 17.61 -14.42 7.49
CA LEU A 368 17.70 -13.46 8.59
C LEU A 368 18.50 -14.06 9.77
N GLU A 369 18.32 -15.34 10.05
CA GLU A 369 19.10 -16.05 11.05
C GLU A 369 20.60 -16.03 10.71
N ASN A 370 20.98 -16.38 9.48
CA ASN A 370 22.37 -16.35 9.05
C ASN A 370 22.96 -14.93 9.05
N LEU A 371 22.17 -13.91 8.68
CA LEU A 371 22.60 -12.51 8.73
C LEU A 371 22.73 -12.01 10.17
N ALA A 372 21.82 -12.43 11.05
CA ALA A 372 21.85 -12.09 12.48
C ALA A 372 23.05 -12.73 13.17
N LEU A 373 23.37 -14.01 12.88
CA LEU A 373 24.50 -14.72 13.44
C LEU A 373 25.86 -14.09 13.12
N ARG A 374 25.95 -13.34 12.03
CA ARG A 374 27.17 -12.62 11.61
C ARG A 374 27.34 -11.25 12.27
N ARG A 375 26.35 -10.79 13.08
CA ARG A 375 26.39 -9.49 13.75
C ARG A 375 26.81 -9.65 15.23
N PRO A 376 27.40 -8.59 15.84
CA PRO A 376 27.74 -8.59 17.27
C PRO A 376 26.53 -8.86 18.19
N ASP A 377 25.31 -8.63 17.68
CA ASP A 377 24.05 -8.81 18.41
C ASP A 377 23.34 -10.14 18.06
N GLY A 378 24.05 -11.08 17.46
CA GLY A 378 23.52 -12.37 16.99
C GLY A 378 22.77 -13.18 18.04
N ASP A 379 23.13 -13.03 19.32
CA ASP A 379 22.49 -13.73 20.44
C ASP A 379 21.03 -13.31 20.61
N TYR A 380 20.70 -12.01 20.49
CA TYR A 380 19.31 -11.53 20.56
C TYR A 380 18.44 -12.17 19.49
N TYR A 381 18.90 -12.20 18.25
CA TYR A 381 18.14 -12.79 17.15
C TYR A 381 18.06 -14.32 17.27
N ARG A 382 19.10 -14.95 17.78
CA ARG A 382 19.10 -16.39 18.11
C ARG A 382 18.06 -16.73 19.18
N ASP A 383 17.99 -15.94 20.24
CA ASP A 383 17.00 -16.09 21.29
C ASP A 383 15.58 -15.83 20.81
N LEU A 384 15.39 -14.80 19.99
CA LEU A 384 14.10 -14.48 19.35
C LEU A 384 13.61 -15.65 18.47
N LEU A 385 14.49 -16.21 17.65
CA LEU A 385 14.19 -17.35 16.77
C LEU A 385 14.02 -18.66 17.56
N ALA A 386 14.81 -18.87 18.60
CA ALA A 386 14.69 -20.04 19.50
C ALA A 386 13.40 -19.98 20.34
N GLN A 387 12.99 -18.81 20.79
CA GLN A 387 11.68 -18.60 21.44
C GLN A 387 10.53 -18.89 20.47
N ARG A 388 10.67 -18.51 19.21
CA ARG A 388 9.74 -18.88 18.14
C ARG A 388 9.60 -20.39 18.00
N ALA A 389 10.70 -21.12 17.92
CA ALA A 389 10.69 -22.58 17.82
C ALA A 389 10.03 -23.24 19.03
N ARG A 390 10.26 -22.71 20.24
CA ARG A 390 9.64 -23.17 21.49
C ARG A 390 8.14 -22.87 21.57
N SER A 391 7.68 -21.73 21.07
CA SER A 391 6.24 -21.40 21.03
C SER A 391 5.45 -22.33 20.11
N TRP A 392 6.12 -22.95 19.15
CA TRP A 392 5.56 -24.00 18.29
C TRP A 392 5.43 -25.36 18.99
N ALA A 393 6.42 -25.68 19.86
CA ALA A 393 6.45 -26.95 20.58
C ALA A 393 5.56 -26.95 21.85
N ALA A 394 5.27 -25.77 22.39
CA ALA A 394 4.46 -25.58 23.60
C ALA A 394 3.07 -25.04 23.22
N ALA A 395 2.18 -25.93 22.75
CA ALA A 395 0.76 -25.60 22.55
C ALA A 395 -0.01 -25.36 23.87
N ASP A 396 0.65 -25.39 25.02
CA ASP A 396 0.02 -25.51 26.34
C ASP A 396 0.23 -24.31 27.29
N GLY A 397 0.49 -23.09 26.79
CA GLY A 397 0.54 -21.92 27.67
C GLY A 397 0.25 -20.59 26.98
N PRO A 398 -0.55 -19.68 27.58
CA PRO A 398 -0.80 -18.37 27.01
C PRO A 398 0.49 -17.55 27.04
N SER A 399 1.02 -17.24 25.84
CA SER A 399 2.07 -16.23 25.69
C SER A 399 1.51 -14.87 26.15
N PRO A 400 2.28 -14.03 26.85
CA PRO A 400 1.79 -12.71 27.26
C PRO A 400 1.33 -11.90 26.06
N PRO A 401 0.16 -11.22 26.15
CA PRO A 401 -0.37 -10.43 25.06
C PRO A 401 0.63 -9.33 24.65
N GLY A 402 0.99 -9.28 23.38
CA GLY A 402 1.96 -8.32 22.82
C GLY A 402 3.38 -8.87 22.65
N SER A 403 3.65 -10.15 22.90
CA SER A 403 4.94 -10.74 22.56
C SER A 403 5.08 -10.92 21.05
N GLY A 404 6.16 -10.41 20.46
CA GLY A 404 6.48 -10.60 19.03
C GLY A 404 6.59 -12.08 18.61
N ILE A 405 6.70 -12.99 19.60
CA ILE A 405 6.83 -14.44 19.45
C ILE A 405 5.59 -15.10 18.86
N ALA A 406 4.38 -14.70 19.33
CA ALA A 406 3.12 -15.21 18.78
C ALA A 406 2.95 -14.79 17.30
N ALA A 407 3.39 -13.56 16.96
CA ALA A 407 3.38 -13.06 15.61
C ALA A 407 4.29 -13.88 14.68
N LEU A 408 5.49 -14.25 15.14
CA LEU A 408 6.44 -15.06 14.37
C LEU A 408 5.90 -16.48 14.10
N GLY A 409 5.30 -17.13 15.09
CA GLY A 409 4.68 -18.45 14.93
C GLY A 409 3.55 -18.42 13.90
N LEU A 410 2.63 -17.47 14.04
CA LEU A 410 1.53 -17.28 13.09
C LEU A 410 2.03 -16.99 11.67
N ALA A 411 3.07 -16.15 11.53
CA ALA A 411 3.65 -15.83 10.24
C ALA A 411 4.12 -17.07 9.45
N THR A 412 4.71 -18.05 10.12
CA THR A 412 5.16 -19.29 9.47
C THR A 412 3.98 -20.17 9.03
N VAL A 413 2.98 -20.37 9.91
CA VAL A 413 1.77 -21.13 9.53
C VAL A 413 1.09 -20.50 8.33
N MET A 414 0.96 -19.16 8.31
CA MET A 414 0.34 -18.44 7.22
C MET A 414 1.16 -18.53 5.92
N GLY A 415 2.49 -18.57 6.02
CA GLY A 415 3.38 -18.79 4.87
C GLY A 415 3.15 -20.17 4.21
N TRP A 416 3.05 -21.25 4.99
CA TRP A 416 2.70 -22.59 4.49
C TRP A 416 1.27 -22.64 3.95
N GLY A 417 0.31 -21.97 4.59
CA GLY A 417 -1.04 -21.80 4.09
C GLY A 417 -1.09 -21.10 2.73
N ALA A 418 -0.22 -20.09 2.53
CA ALA A 418 -0.08 -19.37 1.27
C ALA A 418 0.43 -20.29 0.14
N LEU A 419 1.39 -21.17 0.44
CA LEU A 419 1.87 -22.17 -0.53
C LEU A 419 0.75 -23.16 -0.91
N GLY A 420 -0.03 -23.61 0.07
CA GLY A 420 -1.23 -24.42 -0.16
C GLY A 420 -2.24 -23.72 -1.06
N ALA A 421 -2.48 -22.42 -0.86
CA ALA A 421 -3.37 -21.62 -1.72
C ALA A 421 -2.83 -21.46 -3.16
N CYS A 422 -1.52 -21.33 -3.36
CA CYS A 422 -0.88 -21.34 -4.67
C CYS A 422 -1.06 -22.70 -5.37
N LEU A 423 -0.89 -23.81 -4.64
CA LEU A 423 -1.12 -25.16 -5.16
C LEU A 423 -2.58 -25.38 -5.53
N ALA A 424 -3.53 -24.94 -4.71
CA ALA A 424 -4.95 -24.99 -5.04
C ALA A 424 -5.30 -24.17 -6.30
N ALA A 425 -4.71 -22.98 -6.45
CA ALA A 425 -4.84 -22.15 -7.65
C ALA A 425 -4.28 -22.87 -8.89
N LEU A 426 -3.13 -23.54 -8.75
CA LEU A 426 -2.51 -24.33 -9.83
C LEU A 426 -3.39 -25.52 -10.23
N MET A 427 -3.91 -26.26 -9.25
CA MET A 427 -4.81 -27.38 -9.51
C MET A 427 -6.10 -26.93 -10.21
N GLY A 428 -6.68 -25.80 -9.81
CA GLY A 428 -7.80 -25.17 -10.50
C GLY A 428 -7.49 -24.83 -11.95
N ALA A 429 -6.33 -24.21 -12.20
CA ALA A 429 -5.88 -23.85 -13.55
C ALA A 429 -5.57 -25.08 -14.42
N LEU A 430 -5.04 -26.16 -13.83
CA LEU A 430 -4.74 -27.43 -14.53
C LEU A 430 -5.98 -28.30 -14.71
N GLY A 431 -6.84 -28.42 -13.70
CA GLY A 431 -8.07 -29.22 -13.74
C GLY A 431 -9.06 -28.76 -14.81
N TRP A 432 -9.01 -27.47 -15.16
CA TRP A 432 -9.74 -26.94 -16.30
C TRP A 432 -9.28 -27.56 -17.63
N SER A 433 -7.98 -27.91 -17.80
CA SER A 433 -7.47 -28.54 -19.03
C SER A 433 -7.99 -29.95 -19.25
N ALA A 434 -8.17 -30.74 -18.19
CA ALA A 434 -8.66 -32.12 -18.30
C ALA A 434 -10.14 -32.17 -18.74
N ARG A 435 -10.94 -31.21 -18.31
CA ARG A 435 -12.36 -31.11 -18.71
C ARG A 435 -12.56 -30.51 -20.11
N GLY A 436 -11.70 -29.58 -20.53
CA GLY A 436 -11.76 -29.00 -21.89
C GLY A 436 -11.30 -29.96 -22.99
N SER A 437 -10.31 -30.83 -22.72
CA SER A 437 -9.86 -31.85 -23.67
C SER A 437 -10.77 -33.05 -23.76
N ALA A 438 -11.47 -33.45 -22.66
CA ALA A 438 -12.43 -34.50 -22.67
C ALA A 438 -13.72 -34.16 -23.46
N GLY A 439 -14.09 -32.86 -23.50
CA GLY A 439 -15.21 -32.37 -24.32
C GLY A 439 -14.93 -32.41 -25.83
N ASN A 440 -13.65 -32.28 -26.25
CA ASN A 440 -13.26 -32.37 -27.66
C ASN A 440 -12.94 -33.81 -28.13
N ALA A 441 -12.61 -34.72 -27.23
CA ALA A 441 -12.33 -36.11 -27.59
C ALA A 441 -13.62 -36.95 -27.77
N GLY A 442 -14.76 -36.52 -27.20
CA GLY A 442 -16.06 -37.19 -27.37
C GLY A 442 -16.80 -36.85 -28.67
N GLY A 443 -16.31 -35.88 -29.46
CA GLY A 443 -16.95 -35.44 -30.70
C GLY A 443 -16.48 -36.12 -31.99
N ALA A 444 -15.47 -37.03 -31.93
CA ALA A 444 -14.84 -37.58 -33.13
C ALA A 444 -15.27 -39.00 -33.51
N SER A 445 -16.24 -39.60 -32.81
CA SER A 445 -16.70 -40.99 -33.12
C SER A 445 -18.21 -41.11 -33.28
N ASN A 446 -18.81 -40.31 -34.17
CA ASN A 446 -20.11 -40.68 -34.76
C ASN A 446 -20.40 -39.77 -35.99
N ALA A 447 -19.64 -39.97 -37.06
CA ALA A 447 -20.02 -39.51 -38.38
C ALA A 447 -20.51 -40.71 -39.19
N GLY A 448 -21.75 -41.01 -39.05
CA GLY A 448 -22.44 -42.01 -39.85
C GLY A 448 -23.94 -41.89 -39.66
N ASN A 449 -24.58 -41.29 -40.65
CA ASN A 449 -26.00 -41.38 -40.99
C ASN A 449 -27.04 -40.68 -40.14
N ALA A 450 -27.58 -39.58 -40.64
CA ALA A 450 -29.02 -39.37 -40.92
C ALA A 450 -29.32 -37.86 -41.02
N GLY A 451 -30.07 -37.54 -42.04
CA GLY A 451 -30.42 -36.19 -42.46
C GLY A 451 -31.34 -35.41 -41.52
N ASN A 452 -31.21 -34.15 -41.70
CA ASN A 452 -32.26 -33.10 -41.62
C ASN A 452 -33.20 -33.10 -40.40
N ALA A 453 -32.80 -32.46 -39.30
CA ALA A 453 -33.70 -31.83 -38.35
C ALA A 453 -33.01 -30.77 -37.50
N GLY A 454 -33.44 -29.52 -37.64
CA GLY A 454 -33.51 -28.53 -36.58
C GLY A 454 -32.21 -27.98 -35.94
N ASN A 455 -31.81 -26.83 -36.43
CA ASN A 455 -30.72 -25.96 -35.91
C ASN A 455 -31.08 -25.26 -34.56
N ALA A 456 -31.41 -26.04 -33.52
CA ALA A 456 -31.75 -25.48 -32.18
C ALA A 456 -30.93 -26.06 -31.02
N GLY A 457 -30.03 -27.05 -31.25
CA GLY A 457 -29.32 -27.76 -30.18
C GLY A 457 -27.92 -27.22 -29.83
N ASN A 458 -27.33 -26.34 -30.63
CA ASN A 458 -25.90 -25.97 -30.47
C ASN A 458 -25.63 -24.70 -29.63
N ALA A 459 -26.67 -23.94 -29.24
CA ALA A 459 -26.52 -22.77 -28.39
C ALA A 459 -26.36 -23.12 -26.89
N GLY A 460 -26.87 -24.27 -26.46
CA GLY A 460 -26.83 -24.69 -25.04
C GLY A 460 -25.45 -25.17 -24.56
N ASN A 461 -24.69 -25.85 -25.44
CA ASN A 461 -23.39 -26.44 -25.06
C ASN A 461 -22.21 -25.43 -25.09
N ALA A 462 -22.26 -24.40 -25.94
CA ALA A 462 -21.27 -23.33 -25.97
C ALA A 462 -21.37 -22.39 -24.74
N GLY A 463 -22.58 -22.19 -24.21
CA GLY A 463 -22.83 -21.42 -23.00
C GLY A 463 -22.30 -22.08 -21.73
N GLY A 464 -22.45 -23.41 -21.61
CA GLY A 464 -22.01 -24.18 -20.44
C GLY A 464 -20.48 -24.27 -20.32
N ALA A 465 -19.76 -24.46 -21.43
CA ALA A 465 -18.30 -24.52 -21.44
C ALA A 465 -17.66 -23.15 -21.17
N GLY A 466 -18.27 -22.05 -21.63
CA GLY A 466 -17.83 -20.68 -21.35
C GLY A 466 -18.00 -20.29 -19.88
N LEU A 467 -19.12 -20.69 -19.26
CA LEU A 467 -19.40 -20.44 -17.85
C LEU A 467 -18.46 -21.23 -16.92
N ALA A 468 -18.23 -22.53 -17.21
CA ALA A 468 -17.33 -23.38 -16.43
C ALA A 468 -15.86 -22.89 -16.50
N GLY A 469 -15.39 -22.47 -17.69
CA GLY A 469 -14.07 -21.89 -17.87
C GLY A 469 -13.91 -20.55 -17.13
N GLY A 470 -14.93 -19.70 -17.14
CA GLY A 470 -14.95 -18.44 -16.38
C GLY A 470 -14.88 -18.65 -14.86
N LEU A 471 -15.64 -19.64 -14.34
CA LEU A 471 -15.63 -19.96 -12.90
C LEU A 471 -14.29 -20.53 -12.44
N ALA A 472 -13.63 -21.39 -13.24
CA ALA A 472 -12.33 -21.95 -12.91
C ALA A 472 -11.23 -20.87 -12.86
N ASN A 473 -11.23 -19.91 -13.79
CA ASN A 473 -10.32 -18.78 -13.78
C ASN A 473 -10.56 -17.87 -12.56
N CYS A 474 -11.82 -17.61 -12.18
CA CYS A 474 -12.13 -16.86 -10.97
C CYS A 474 -11.62 -17.57 -9.71
N ALA A 475 -11.84 -18.89 -9.57
CA ALA A 475 -11.33 -19.64 -8.42
C ALA A 475 -9.81 -19.60 -8.31
N SER A 476 -9.09 -19.73 -9.45
CA SER A 476 -7.62 -19.65 -9.46
C SER A 476 -7.10 -18.26 -9.11
N LEU A 477 -7.77 -17.19 -9.56
CA LEU A 477 -7.44 -15.81 -9.19
C LEU A 477 -7.68 -15.53 -7.70
N LEU A 478 -8.79 -16.04 -7.16
CA LEU A 478 -9.08 -15.93 -5.73
C LEU A 478 -8.06 -16.68 -4.89
N GLY A 479 -7.65 -17.89 -5.30
CA GLY A 479 -6.59 -18.66 -4.65
C GLY A 479 -5.26 -17.93 -4.65
N LEU A 480 -4.86 -17.34 -5.78
CA LEU A 480 -3.65 -16.54 -5.90
C LEU A 480 -3.73 -15.27 -5.05
N GLY A 481 -4.88 -14.57 -5.05
CA GLY A 481 -5.12 -13.43 -4.19
C GLY A 481 -5.04 -13.79 -2.70
N ALA A 482 -5.63 -14.91 -2.28
CA ALA A 482 -5.54 -15.41 -0.91
C ALA A 482 -4.08 -15.74 -0.54
N ALA A 483 -3.31 -16.37 -1.43
CA ALA A 483 -1.90 -16.65 -1.22
C ALA A 483 -1.09 -15.38 -0.95
N MET A 484 -1.36 -14.30 -1.69
CA MET A 484 -0.70 -13.01 -1.48
C MET A 484 -1.04 -12.39 -0.11
N HIS A 485 -2.31 -12.46 0.32
CA HIS A 485 -2.69 -11.97 1.64
C HIS A 485 -2.05 -12.78 2.76
N LEU A 486 -2.08 -14.11 2.67
CA LEU A 486 -1.47 -15.00 3.67
C LEU A 486 0.06 -14.77 3.72
N SER A 487 0.72 -14.69 2.58
CA SER A 487 2.17 -14.52 2.52
C SER A 487 2.62 -13.13 2.94
N LEU A 488 2.10 -12.07 2.32
CA LEU A 488 2.58 -10.72 2.59
C LEU A 488 2.00 -10.14 3.89
N CYS A 489 0.67 -10.19 4.07
CA CYS A 489 0.04 -9.52 5.22
C CYS A 489 0.26 -10.29 6.53
N LEU A 490 0.15 -11.62 6.50
CA LEU A 490 0.14 -12.44 7.72
C LEU A 490 1.46 -13.17 7.97
N SER A 491 2.39 -13.18 7.03
CA SER A 491 3.71 -13.80 7.19
C SER A 491 4.84 -12.80 7.04
N THR A 492 5.13 -12.33 5.83
CA THR A 492 6.35 -11.57 5.52
C THR A 492 6.41 -10.21 6.22
N LEU A 493 5.34 -9.38 6.13
CA LEU A 493 5.35 -8.05 6.73
C LEU A 493 5.45 -8.09 8.27
N PRO A 494 4.68 -8.94 8.99
CA PRO A 494 4.86 -9.08 10.43
C PRO A 494 6.26 -9.57 10.81
N LEU A 495 6.81 -10.56 10.12
CA LEU A 495 8.15 -11.08 10.38
C LEU A 495 9.23 -9.99 10.23
N VAL A 496 9.25 -9.31 9.09
CA VAL A 496 10.19 -8.22 8.82
C VAL A 496 10.03 -7.09 9.85
N GLY A 497 8.78 -6.75 10.22
CA GLY A 497 8.47 -5.76 11.24
C GLY A 497 9.03 -6.13 12.60
N VAL A 498 8.79 -7.34 13.08
CA VAL A 498 9.28 -7.80 14.38
C VAL A 498 10.82 -7.87 14.42
N VAL A 499 11.46 -8.33 13.36
CA VAL A 499 12.92 -8.41 13.29
C VAL A 499 13.57 -7.03 13.24
N LEU A 500 13.04 -6.11 12.43
CA LEU A 500 13.67 -4.80 12.21
C LEU A 500 13.27 -3.76 13.26
N GLN A 501 12.02 -3.77 13.73
CA GLN A 501 11.46 -2.73 14.58
C GLN A 501 11.13 -3.21 16.01
N GLY A 502 11.09 -4.53 16.22
CA GLY A 502 10.87 -5.13 17.54
C GLY A 502 11.81 -4.59 18.62
N PRO A 503 13.15 -4.56 18.38
CA PRO A 503 14.12 -4.00 19.33
C PRO A 503 13.81 -2.55 19.73
N THR A 504 13.46 -1.70 18.77
CA THR A 504 13.12 -0.29 19.02
C THR A 504 11.90 -0.18 19.91
N ARG A 505 10.81 -0.93 19.59
CA ARG A 505 9.58 -0.95 20.37
C ARG A 505 9.80 -1.45 21.80
N GLU A 506 10.57 -2.52 21.96
CA GLU A 506 10.87 -3.12 23.24
C GLU A 506 11.61 -2.16 24.17
N VAL A 507 12.71 -1.57 23.67
CA VAL A 507 13.52 -0.62 24.43
C VAL A 507 12.74 0.66 24.75
N ALA A 508 11.94 1.17 23.80
CA ALA A 508 11.10 2.33 24.02
C ALA A 508 10.10 2.11 25.17
N ARG A 509 9.42 0.96 25.20
CA ARG A 509 8.48 0.61 26.28
C ARG A 509 9.19 0.40 27.62
N ALA A 510 10.36 -0.22 27.62
CA ALA A 510 11.17 -0.44 28.83
C ALA A 510 11.68 0.89 29.43
N SER A 511 11.82 1.94 28.66
CA SER A 511 12.31 3.25 29.12
C SER A 511 11.22 4.09 29.81
N ALA A 512 9.95 3.82 29.60
CA ALA A 512 8.85 4.54 30.25
C ALA A 512 8.72 4.14 31.74
N PRO A 513 8.37 5.05 32.66
CA PRO A 513 8.05 6.48 32.49
C PRO A 513 9.27 7.41 32.68
N HIS A 514 10.49 6.90 32.72
CA HIS A 514 11.67 7.69 33.08
C HIS A 514 12.00 8.77 32.03
N PRO A 515 12.60 9.93 32.43
CA PRO A 515 13.12 10.91 31.49
C PRO A 515 14.13 10.26 30.56
N THR A 516 13.85 10.30 29.26
CA THR A 516 14.65 9.57 28.26
C THR A 516 14.81 10.42 27.01
N VAL A 517 16.01 10.37 26.44
CA VAL A 517 16.36 10.99 25.16
C VAL A 517 16.82 9.92 24.18
N THR A 518 16.83 10.21 22.89
CA THR A 518 17.58 9.43 21.90
C THR A 518 18.92 10.11 21.62
N TYR A 519 19.90 9.33 21.18
CA TYR A 519 21.20 9.86 20.76
C TYR A 519 21.57 9.27 19.40
N ARG A 520 21.62 10.15 18.36
CA ARG A 520 21.90 9.77 16.97
C ARG A 520 20.97 8.66 16.45
N PHE A 521 19.75 8.60 17.00
CA PHE A 521 18.81 7.51 16.74
C PHE A 521 17.51 8.03 16.14
N ARG A 522 17.47 8.13 14.82
CA ARG A 522 16.28 8.57 14.07
C ARG A 522 15.18 7.51 14.05
N ALA A 523 14.47 7.37 15.15
CA ALA A 523 13.35 6.46 15.31
C ALA A 523 12.17 7.18 15.99
N PRO A 524 11.35 7.93 15.23
CA PRO A 524 10.17 8.63 15.79
C PRO A 524 9.17 7.71 16.49
N SER A 525 9.14 6.42 16.15
CA SER A 525 8.32 5.42 16.85
C SER A 525 8.65 5.29 18.34
N VAL A 526 9.87 5.66 18.76
CA VAL A 526 10.25 5.67 20.18
C VAL A 526 9.32 6.60 20.98
N ALA A 527 9.10 7.82 20.51
CA ALA A 527 8.23 8.78 21.18
C ALA A 527 6.76 8.31 21.20
N PHE A 528 6.30 7.69 20.11
CA PHE A 528 4.97 7.07 20.03
C PHE A 528 4.78 5.95 21.07
N TYR A 529 5.72 5.00 21.18
CA TYR A 529 5.63 3.89 22.13
C TYR A 529 5.82 4.31 23.58
N ARG A 530 6.49 5.43 23.81
CA ARG A 530 6.66 6.03 25.14
C ARG A 530 5.52 6.95 25.53
N GLU A 531 4.70 7.35 24.57
CA GLU A 531 3.63 8.37 24.71
C GLU A 531 4.17 9.74 25.18
N GLN A 532 5.44 10.01 24.91
CA GLN A 532 6.15 11.20 25.36
C GLN A 532 7.10 11.71 24.27
N ILE A 533 7.20 13.04 24.15
CA ILE A 533 8.20 13.67 23.28
C ILE A 533 9.59 13.21 23.70
N THR A 534 10.38 12.79 22.73
CA THR A 534 11.72 12.26 22.96
C THR A 534 12.73 13.01 22.11
N ALA A 535 13.52 13.87 22.72
CA ALA A 535 14.52 14.68 22.03
C ALA A 535 15.74 13.84 21.62
N ASP A 536 16.29 14.10 20.42
CA ASP A 536 17.54 13.48 19.96
C ASP A 536 18.72 14.39 20.30
N ARG A 537 19.35 14.11 21.44
CA ARG A 537 20.46 14.89 21.99
C ARG A 537 21.31 14.09 22.98
N MET A 538 22.42 14.65 23.43
CA MET A 538 23.19 14.11 24.55
C MET A 538 22.34 14.07 25.83
N PRO A 539 22.32 12.94 26.59
CA PRO A 539 21.61 12.86 27.87
C PRO A 539 22.32 13.70 28.94
N VAL A 540 21.54 14.28 29.85
CA VAL A 540 22.09 14.90 31.08
C VAL A 540 22.09 13.88 32.23
N PRO A 541 22.85 14.13 33.33
CA PRO A 541 22.83 13.24 34.51
C PRO A 541 21.40 12.97 35.01
N GLY A 542 21.10 11.69 35.30
CA GLY A 542 19.76 11.22 35.73
C GLY A 542 18.84 10.79 34.58
N GLU A 543 19.12 11.16 33.34
CA GLU A 543 18.34 10.75 32.18
C GLU A 543 18.74 9.37 31.65
N GLN A 544 17.80 8.72 31.02
CA GLN A 544 18.03 7.55 30.17
C GLN A 544 18.29 7.97 28.73
N VAL A 545 19.05 7.15 28.00
CA VAL A 545 19.33 7.36 26.58
C VAL A 545 19.13 6.07 25.79
N ILE A 546 18.39 6.20 24.67
CA ILE A 546 18.21 5.12 23.68
C ILE A 546 19.11 5.41 22.49
N LEU A 547 19.94 4.43 22.12
CA LEU A 547 20.84 4.52 20.98
C LEU A 547 21.11 3.14 20.37
N ARG A 548 21.80 3.11 19.23
CA ARG A 548 22.33 1.83 18.70
C ARG A 548 23.59 1.45 19.44
N ALA A 549 23.79 0.16 19.64
CA ALA A 549 25.02 -0.37 20.27
C ALA A 549 26.31 0.07 19.51
N SER A 550 26.22 0.26 18.19
CA SER A 550 27.31 0.81 17.36
C SER A 550 27.72 2.23 17.73
N ASP A 551 26.83 3.02 18.33
CA ASP A 551 27.09 4.42 18.69
C ASP A 551 27.61 4.60 20.12
N LEU A 552 27.72 3.50 20.91
CA LEU A 552 28.26 3.52 22.28
C LEU A 552 29.68 4.16 22.37
N PRO A 553 30.64 3.81 21.50
CA PRO A 553 31.97 4.44 21.57
C PRO A 553 31.93 5.94 21.29
N THR A 554 31.00 6.39 20.44
CA THR A 554 30.83 7.81 20.12
C THR A 554 30.19 8.56 21.28
N LEU A 555 29.12 7.97 21.88
CA LEU A 555 28.50 8.53 23.08
C LEU A 555 29.52 8.70 24.22
N ALA A 556 30.30 7.66 24.51
CA ALA A 556 31.31 7.71 25.57
C ALA A 556 32.37 8.78 25.31
N ARG A 557 32.80 8.94 24.06
CA ARG A 557 33.80 9.96 23.68
C ARG A 557 33.25 11.37 23.82
N GLU A 558 32.05 11.63 23.33
CA GLU A 558 31.42 12.96 23.35
C GLU A 558 30.95 13.36 24.77
N ALA A 559 30.52 12.37 25.58
CA ALA A 559 30.14 12.63 26.99
C ALA A 559 31.33 12.96 27.91
N GLY A 560 32.55 12.57 27.51
CA GLY A 560 33.78 12.80 28.25
C GLY A 560 34.11 11.71 29.30
N ALA A 561 35.32 11.67 29.76
CA ALA A 561 35.86 10.61 30.61
C ALA A 561 35.18 10.48 32.01
N ARG A 562 34.45 11.51 32.45
CA ARG A 562 33.73 11.49 33.75
C ARG A 562 32.30 11.00 33.67
N ALA A 563 31.73 10.85 32.46
CA ALA A 563 30.35 10.39 32.31
C ALA A 563 30.28 8.89 32.54
N ILE A 564 29.43 8.47 33.47
CA ILE A 564 29.17 7.07 33.78
C ILE A 564 27.81 6.69 33.19
N PHE A 565 27.77 5.59 32.43
CA PHE A 565 26.56 5.04 31.85
C PHE A 565 26.32 3.64 32.38
N GLN A 566 25.16 3.43 33.02
CA GLN A 566 24.73 2.11 33.47
C GLN A 566 23.77 1.50 32.45
N PRO A 567 23.96 0.22 32.06
CA PRO A 567 23.02 -0.47 31.19
C PRO A 567 21.73 -0.75 31.95
N VAL A 568 20.57 -0.35 31.36
CA VAL A 568 19.22 -0.58 31.90
C VAL A 568 18.55 -1.74 31.18
N HIS A 569 18.56 -1.68 29.84
CA HIS A 569 17.94 -2.71 28.99
C HIS A 569 18.66 -2.77 27.65
N ARG A 570 18.61 -3.96 27.01
CA ARG A 570 19.14 -4.15 25.66
C ARG A 570 18.21 -5.09 24.88
N ALA A 571 17.86 -4.67 23.67
CA ALA A 571 17.17 -5.52 22.71
C ALA A 571 17.93 -5.48 21.37
N GLY A 572 18.67 -6.52 21.07
CA GLY A 572 19.49 -6.62 19.86
C GLY A 572 20.45 -5.43 19.69
N PRO A 573 20.32 -4.70 18.58
CA PRO A 573 21.18 -3.56 18.27
C PRO A 573 20.80 -2.28 19.04
N VAL A 574 19.70 -2.26 19.78
CA VAL A 574 19.21 -1.09 20.52
C VAL A 574 19.49 -1.25 22.00
N VAL A 575 20.03 -0.23 22.62
CA VAL A 575 20.38 -0.22 24.04
C VAL A 575 19.76 0.96 24.76
N LEU A 576 19.39 0.75 26.01
CA LEU A 576 18.92 1.73 26.96
C LEU A 576 19.96 1.83 28.06
N LEU A 577 20.54 3.03 28.21
CA LEU A 577 21.48 3.34 29.27
C LEU A 577 20.90 4.43 30.15
N ARG A 578 21.34 4.49 31.41
CA ARG A 578 21.12 5.59 32.33
C ARG A 578 22.42 6.34 32.55
N ARG A 579 22.40 7.64 32.35
CA ARG A 579 23.54 8.49 32.72
C ARG A 579 23.49 8.78 34.21
N GLU A 580 24.49 8.32 34.93
CA GLU A 580 24.70 8.65 36.35
C GLU A 580 25.23 10.08 36.52
N ALA A 581 25.27 10.55 37.78
CA ALA A 581 26.01 11.78 38.09
C ALA A 581 27.49 11.63 37.68
N ASP A 582 28.06 12.69 37.15
CA ASP A 582 29.48 12.66 36.80
C ASP A 582 30.32 12.31 38.02
N ALA A 583 31.37 11.50 37.86
CA ALA A 583 32.25 11.12 38.94
C ALA A 583 32.84 12.39 39.58
N GLN A 584 32.77 12.49 40.92
CA GLN A 584 33.43 13.59 41.63
C GLN A 584 34.94 13.53 41.38
N PRO A 585 35.62 14.70 41.29
CA PRO A 585 37.04 14.76 40.97
C PRO A 585 37.94 14.08 42.00
#